data_833fdfaca24ced07034bdc208f7866f3
#
_entry.id   833fdfaca24ced07034bdc208f7866f3
#
_cell.length_a   1.000
_cell.length_b   1.000
_cell.length_c   1.000
_cell.angle_alpha   90.00
_cell.angle_beta   90.00
_cell.angle_gamma   90.00
#
_symmetry.space_group_name_H-M   'P 1'
#
loop_
_entity.id
_entity.type
_entity.pdbx_description
1 polymer ?
#
loop_
_entity_poly.entity_id
_entity_poly.type
_entity_poly.pdbx_seq_one_letter_code
_entity_poly.pdbx_strand_id
1 'polypeptide(L)'
;MMVAPGEVEDAICRLAQLARAAGIHLIIATQRPSVNVITGLIKANMPSRIAFSVSSGVDSRTILDMNGAEKLLGKGDMLFYPQGYQKPARLQGAFVSDDEVSAVVEFLADKNPGVQYNQQIEQQVNSPVTTGMSGDERDIHFEEAGKFIIEKEKASIGMLQRMFKIGFNRAARIMDQLCDAGVVGPEEGTKPRKVLM
;
A
#
# COMPACT_ATOMS: atom_id res chain seq x y z
N MET A 1 1.42 -5.68 0.46
CA MET A 1 1.70 -5.48 1.89
C MET A 1 3.18 -5.67 2.27
N MET A 2 3.88 -6.71 1.85
CA MET A 2 5.30 -6.87 2.24
C MET A 2 6.24 -5.84 1.59
N VAL A 3 5.88 -5.25 0.45
CA VAL A 3 6.71 -4.28 -0.29
C VAL A 3 6.45 -2.84 0.18
N ALA A 4 5.21 -2.50 0.53
CA ALA A 4 4.80 -1.18 1.03
C ALA A 4 3.76 -1.35 2.15
N PRO A 5 4.16 -1.81 3.34
CA PRO A 5 3.21 -2.25 4.37
C PRO A 5 2.32 -1.12 4.88
N GLY A 6 2.87 0.04 5.18
CA GLY A 6 2.11 1.18 5.74
C GLY A 6 1.12 1.78 4.73
N GLU A 7 1.57 2.08 3.53
CA GLU A 7 0.73 2.74 2.51
C GLU A 7 -0.47 1.88 2.08
N VAL A 8 -0.27 0.57 1.94
CA VAL A 8 -1.34 -0.36 1.56
C VAL A 8 -2.33 -0.53 2.71
N GLU A 9 -1.86 -0.64 3.94
CA GLU A 9 -2.71 -0.74 5.13
C GLU A 9 -3.57 0.52 5.29
N ASP A 10 -2.98 1.70 5.20
CA ASP A 10 -3.68 2.97 5.29
C ASP A 10 -4.74 3.13 4.19
N ALA A 11 -4.42 2.73 2.96
CA ALA A 11 -5.35 2.76 1.84
C ALA A 11 -6.55 1.82 2.06
N ILE A 12 -6.31 0.60 2.55
CA ILE A 12 -7.37 -0.37 2.88
C ILE A 12 -8.26 0.18 4.00
N CYS A 13 -7.66 0.68 5.09
CA CYS A 13 -8.41 1.24 6.21
C CYS A 13 -9.24 2.45 5.78
N ARG A 14 -8.69 3.34 4.97
CA ARG A 14 -9.40 4.49 4.43
C ARG A 14 -10.57 4.08 3.53
N LEU A 15 -10.37 3.12 2.64
CA LEU A 15 -11.45 2.57 1.81
C LEU A 15 -12.54 1.92 2.68
N ALA A 16 -12.18 1.10 3.66
CA ALA A 16 -13.14 0.45 4.56
C ALA A 16 -14.00 1.46 5.33
N GLN A 17 -13.44 2.60 5.71
CA GLN A 17 -14.15 3.66 6.42
C GLN A 17 -15.07 4.50 5.52
N LEU A 18 -14.59 4.87 4.33
CA LEU A 18 -15.28 5.81 3.44
C LEU A 18 -16.20 5.13 2.42
N ALA A 19 -15.82 3.97 1.94
CA ALA A 19 -16.51 3.29 0.84
C ALA A 19 -17.91 2.78 1.21
N ARG A 20 -18.16 2.55 2.51
CA ARG A 20 -19.48 2.14 3.01
C ARG A 20 -20.60 3.11 2.60
N ALA A 21 -20.36 4.42 2.70
CA ALA A 21 -21.33 5.43 2.33
C ALA A 21 -21.61 5.45 0.81
N ALA A 22 -20.66 5.01 0.00
CA ALA A 22 -20.77 4.87 -1.45
C ALA A 22 -21.33 3.50 -1.90
N GLY A 23 -21.68 2.62 -0.98
CA GLY A 23 -22.17 1.27 -1.30
C GLY A 23 -21.10 0.32 -1.83
N ILE A 24 -19.82 0.61 -1.59
CA ILE A 24 -18.70 -0.26 -1.98
C ILE A 24 -18.45 -1.28 -0.88
N HIS A 25 -18.40 -2.55 -1.24
CA HIS A 25 -18.07 -3.66 -0.36
C HIS A 25 -16.65 -4.14 -0.63
N LEU A 26 -15.85 -4.28 0.43
CA LEU A 26 -14.49 -4.79 0.34
C LEU A 26 -14.44 -6.26 0.72
N ILE A 27 -13.80 -7.06 -0.11
CA ILE A 27 -13.44 -8.45 0.17
C ILE A 27 -11.94 -8.55 0.11
N ILE A 28 -11.31 -8.83 1.27
CA ILE A 28 -9.86 -8.94 1.38
C ILE A 28 -9.52 -10.38 1.71
N ALA A 29 -8.69 -11.00 0.89
CA ALA A 29 -8.23 -12.36 1.05
C ALA A 29 -6.70 -12.43 1.16
N THR A 30 -6.20 -13.30 2.02
CA THR A 30 -4.76 -13.56 2.17
C THR A 30 -4.51 -15.03 2.43
N GLN A 31 -3.41 -15.57 1.90
CA GLN A 31 -2.91 -16.91 2.20
C GLN A 31 -1.93 -16.92 3.38
N ARG A 32 -1.54 -15.74 3.91
CA ARG A 32 -0.61 -15.61 5.03
C ARG A 32 -1.27 -14.85 6.17
N PRO A 33 -1.96 -15.56 7.08
CA PRO A 33 -2.65 -14.94 8.20
C PRO A 33 -1.67 -14.57 9.33
N SER A 34 -0.66 -13.76 9.02
CA SER A 34 0.29 -13.26 10.02
C SER A 34 -0.18 -11.93 10.62
N VAL A 35 0.28 -11.63 11.83
CA VAL A 35 -0.04 -10.37 12.53
C VAL A 35 0.38 -9.13 11.74
N ASN A 36 1.44 -9.26 10.93
CA ASN A 36 1.93 -8.18 10.07
C ASN A 36 1.04 -7.92 8.84
N VAL A 37 0.15 -8.85 8.51
CA VAL A 37 -0.80 -8.74 7.38
C VAL A 37 -2.20 -8.44 7.89
N ILE A 38 -2.63 -9.14 8.92
CA ILE A 38 -3.94 -8.96 9.57
C ILE A 38 -3.72 -8.16 10.87
N THR A 39 -3.53 -6.87 10.71
CA THR A 39 -3.24 -5.96 11.82
C THR A 39 -4.51 -5.63 12.63
N GLY A 40 -4.32 -5.06 13.81
CA GLY A 40 -5.42 -4.57 14.64
C GLY A 40 -6.27 -3.50 13.93
N LEU A 41 -5.65 -2.65 13.11
CA LEU A 41 -6.34 -1.62 12.33
C LEU A 41 -7.23 -2.22 11.25
N ILE A 42 -6.74 -3.21 10.51
CA ILE A 42 -7.55 -3.94 9.52
C ILE A 42 -8.72 -4.65 10.21
N LYS A 43 -8.49 -5.35 11.33
CA LYS A 43 -9.55 -6.03 12.08
C LYS A 43 -10.63 -5.10 12.62
N ALA A 44 -10.25 -3.90 13.04
CA ALA A 44 -11.20 -2.88 13.52
C ALA A 44 -12.12 -2.35 12.40
N ASN A 45 -11.60 -2.22 11.19
CA ASN A 45 -12.35 -1.72 10.03
C ASN A 45 -13.05 -2.83 9.24
N MET A 46 -12.64 -4.09 9.42
CA MET A 46 -13.20 -5.28 8.76
C MET A 46 -13.68 -6.28 9.82
N PRO A 47 -14.81 -6.00 10.48
CA PRO A 47 -15.27 -6.80 11.63
C PRO A 47 -15.84 -8.17 11.24
N SER A 48 -16.34 -8.33 10.01
CA SER A 48 -16.81 -9.62 9.51
C SER A 48 -15.66 -10.41 8.91
N ARG A 49 -15.47 -11.65 9.37
CA ARG A 49 -14.28 -12.44 9.04
C ARG A 49 -14.66 -13.87 8.67
N ILE A 50 -13.87 -14.45 7.79
CA ILE A 50 -13.95 -15.85 7.41
C ILE A 50 -12.57 -16.46 7.60
N ALA A 51 -12.51 -17.62 8.24
CA ALA A 51 -11.32 -18.44 8.29
C ALA A 51 -11.58 -19.81 7.69
N PHE A 52 -10.80 -20.17 6.70
CA PHE A 52 -10.67 -21.55 6.24
C PHE A 52 -9.69 -22.31 7.14
N SER A 53 -9.47 -23.58 6.85
CA SER A 53 -8.51 -24.40 7.60
C SER A 53 -7.13 -23.78 7.60
N VAL A 54 -6.54 -23.66 8.79
CA VAL A 54 -5.18 -23.11 9.01
C VAL A 54 -4.32 -24.14 9.74
N SER A 55 -3.01 -23.98 9.68
CA SER A 55 -2.05 -24.93 10.24
C SER A 55 -1.88 -24.82 11.76
N SER A 56 -2.26 -23.70 12.35
CA SER A 56 -2.03 -23.48 13.79
C SER A 56 -3.16 -22.69 14.46
N GLY A 57 -3.31 -22.89 15.78
CA GLY A 57 -4.22 -22.08 16.59
C GLY A 57 -3.77 -20.61 16.71
N VAL A 58 -2.50 -20.30 16.41
CA VAL A 58 -2.00 -18.92 16.35
C VAL A 58 -2.61 -18.22 15.14
N ASP A 59 -2.63 -18.87 13.99
CA ASP A 59 -3.24 -18.34 12.77
C ASP A 59 -4.75 -18.14 12.93
N SER A 60 -5.41 -19.11 13.58
CA SER A 60 -6.84 -18.97 13.93
C SER A 60 -7.10 -17.73 14.78
N ARG A 61 -6.30 -17.51 15.84
CA ARG A 61 -6.42 -16.30 16.67
C ARG A 61 -6.09 -15.03 15.91
N THR A 62 -5.14 -15.08 15.00
CA THR A 62 -4.81 -13.91 14.16
C THR A 62 -6.00 -13.48 13.31
N ILE A 63 -6.77 -14.43 12.77
CA ILE A 63 -7.95 -14.12 11.94
C ILE A 63 -9.18 -13.82 12.81
N LEU A 64 -9.53 -14.73 13.72
CA LEU A 64 -10.83 -14.75 14.39
C LEU A 64 -10.80 -14.23 15.85
N ASP A 65 -9.61 -13.92 16.39
CA ASP A 65 -9.36 -13.64 17.81
C ASP A 65 -9.67 -14.85 18.72
N MET A 66 -9.86 -16.04 18.15
CA MET A 66 -10.14 -17.28 18.86
C MET A 66 -9.60 -18.50 18.13
N ASN A 67 -9.46 -19.62 18.85
CA ASN A 67 -9.11 -20.93 18.28
C ASN A 67 -10.30 -21.53 17.54
N GLY A 68 -10.02 -22.47 16.64
CA GLY A 68 -11.03 -23.30 15.98
C GLY A 68 -10.78 -23.56 14.50
N ALA A 69 -10.20 -22.61 13.78
CA ALA A 69 -9.93 -22.78 12.36
C ALA A 69 -8.85 -23.86 12.09
N GLU A 70 -7.98 -24.15 13.04
CA GLU A 70 -7.00 -25.25 12.98
C GLU A 70 -7.65 -26.65 13.03
N LYS A 71 -8.94 -26.73 13.38
CA LYS A 71 -9.70 -27.98 13.47
C LYS A 71 -10.60 -28.21 12.26
N LEU A 72 -10.59 -27.32 11.28
CA LEU A 72 -11.37 -27.43 10.08
C LEU A 72 -10.81 -28.50 9.13
N LEU A 73 -11.68 -29.14 8.38
CA LEU A 73 -11.35 -30.29 7.53
C LEU A 73 -10.76 -29.89 6.16
N GLY A 74 -10.77 -28.59 5.82
CA GLY A 74 -10.38 -28.11 4.49
C GLY A 74 -11.50 -28.25 3.44
N LYS A 75 -11.15 -28.08 2.16
CA LYS A 75 -12.09 -28.21 1.03
C LYS A 75 -13.37 -27.37 1.18
N GLY A 76 -13.26 -26.13 1.63
CA GLY A 76 -14.39 -25.23 1.82
C GLY A 76 -15.01 -25.23 3.20
N ASP A 77 -14.56 -26.10 4.12
CA ASP A 77 -14.96 -26.03 5.54
C ASP A 77 -14.41 -24.73 6.15
N MET A 78 -15.26 -23.90 6.74
CA MET A 78 -14.90 -22.57 7.21
C MET A 78 -15.61 -22.16 8.49
N LEU A 79 -15.02 -21.22 9.20
CA LEU A 79 -15.65 -20.47 10.27
C LEU A 79 -16.01 -19.07 9.76
N PHE A 80 -17.29 -18.75 9.77
CA PHE A 80 -17.82 -17.42 9.42
C PHE A 80 -18.16 -16.64 10.69
N TYR A 81 -17.52 -15.50 10.87
CA TYR A 81 -17.68 -14.64 12.03
C TYR A 81 -18.14 -13.24 11.60
N PRO A 82 -19.45 -13.05 11.36
CA PRO A 82 -20.00 -11.76 11.00
C PRO A 82 -20.07 -10.81 12.20
N GLN A 83 -20.09 -9.52 11.91
CA GLN A 83 -20.29 -8.50 12.92
C GLN A 83 -21.59 -8.72 13.70
N GLY A 84 -21.52 -8.61 15.03
CA GLY A 84 -22.69 -8.77 15.92
C GLY A 84 -22.94 -10.20 16.42
N TYR A 85 -22.20 -11.17 15.93
CA TYR A 85 -22.26 -12.55 16.45
C TYR A 85 -21.29 -12.71 17.62
N GLN A 86 -21.73 -13.45 18.65
CA GLN A 86 -20.87 -13.77 19.79
C GLN A 86 -19.89 -14.93 19.50
N LYS A 87 -20.24 -15.78 18.56
CA LYS A 87 -19.44 -16.95 18.15
C LYS A 87 -19.49 -17.11 16.64
N PRO A 88 -18.41 -17.59 15.99
CA PRO A 88 -18.43 -17.92 14.59
C PRO A 88 -19.37 -19.11 14.31
N ALA A 89 -20.02 -19.07 13.16
CA ALA A 89 -20.79 -20.18 12.62
C ALA A 89 -19.87 -21.05 11.73
N ARG A 90 -19.92 -22.37 11.89
CA ARG A 90 -19.23 -23.28 10.98
C ARG A 90 -20.09 -23.52 9.76
N LEU A 91 -19.52 -23.27 8.60
CA LEU A 91 -20.19 -23.42 7.31
C LEU A 91 -19.35 -24.30 6.39
N GLN A 92 -20.04 -25.02 5.49
CA GLN A 92 -19.40 -25.74 4.41
C GLN A 92 -19.58 -24.95 3.11
N GLY A 93 -18.49 -24.37 2.61
CA GLY A 93 -18.45 -23.77 1.29
C GLY A 93 -18.27 -24.80 0.18
N ALA A 94 -18.59 -24.42 -1.05
CA ALA A 94 -18.26 -25.22 -2.21
C ALA A 94 -16.73 -25.32 -2.36
N PHE A 95 -16.23 -26.50 -2.67
CA PHE A 95 -14.85 -26.66 -3.12
C PHE A 95 -14.79 -26.37 -4.62
N VAL A 96 -13.86 -25.51 -5.02
CA VAL A 96 -13.58 -25.20 -6.43
C VAL A 96 -12.16 -25.66 -6.72
N SER A 97 -11.99 -26.48 -7.75
CA SER A 97 -10.70 -26.98 -8.19
C SER A 97 -9.97 -25.96 -9.08
N ASP A 98 -8.67 -26.14 -9.23
CA ASP A 98 -7.86 -25.28 -10.13
C ASP A 98 -8.30 -25.40 -11.59
N ASP A 99 -8.75 -26.60 -12.01
CA ASP A 99 -9.29 -26.82 -13.36
C ASP A 99 -10.59 -26.04 -13.58
N GLU A 100 -11.48 -26.01 -12.59
CA GLU A 100 -12.72 -25.22 -12.67
C GLU A 100 -12.42 -23.71 -12.70
N VAL A 101 -11.45 -23.24 -11.92
CA VAL A 101 -11.00 -21.84 -11.97
C VAL A 101 -10.44 -21.51 -13.35
N SER A 102 -9.59 -22.37 -13.90
CA SER A 102 -9.00 -22.19 -15.24
C SER A 102 -10.08 -22.14 -16.32
N ALA A 103 -11.05 -23.05 -16.27
CA ALA A 103 -12.16 -23.08 -17.24
C ALA A 103 -13.01 -21.80 -17.19
N VAL A 104 -13.26 -21.24 -15.98
CA VAL A 104 -13.99 -19.97 -15.85
C VAL A 104 -13.17 -18.80 -16.40
N VAL A 105 -11.87 -18.77 -16.13
CA VAL A 105 -10.97 -17.71 -16.64
C VAL A 105 -10.90 -17.75 -18.17
N GLU A 106 -10.74 -18.94 -18.77
CA GLU A 106 -10.73 -19.11 -20.23
C GLU A 106 -12.06 -18.65 -20.85
N PHE A 107 -13.18 -19.09 -20.27
CA PHE A 107 -14.50 -18.67 -20.73
C PHE A 107 -14.67 -17.13 -20.71
N LEU A 108 -14.20 -16.48 -19.65
CA LEU A 108 -14.29 -15.02 -19.55
C LEU A 108 -13.35 -14.32 -20.54
N ALA A 109 -12.15 -14.85 -20.76
CA ALA A 109 -11.20 -14.33 -21.74
C ALA A 109 -11.77 -14.44 -23.17
N ASP A 110 -12.37 -15.57 -23.52
CA ASP A 110 -12.99 -15.79 -24.85
C ASP A 110 -14.19 -14.88 -25.09
N LYS A 111 -14.96 -14.62 -24.04
CA LYS A 111 -16.15 -13.74 -24.13
C LYS A 111 -15.81 -12.26 -24.17
N ASN A 112 -14.60 -11.88 -23.73
CA ASN A 112 -14.13 -10.49 -23.69
C ASN A 112 -12.84 -10.32 -24.49
N PRO A 113 -12.82 -10.65 -25.80
CA PRO A 113 -11.63 -10.43 -26.61
C PRO A 113 -11.36 -8.92 -26.73
N GLY A 114 -10.18 -8.49 -26.35
CA GLY A 114 -9.74 -7.11 -26.55
C GLY A 114 -9.88 -6.19 -25.35
N VAL A 115 -9.74 -6.71 -24.13
CA VAL A 115 -9.51 -5.85 -22.95
C VAL A 115 -8.25 -5.03 -23.19
N GLN A 116 -8.42 -3.78 -23.58
CA GLN A 116 -7.31 -2.82 -23.64
C GLN A 116 -7.06 -2.33 -22.22
N TYR A 117 -5.93 -2.70 -21.66
CA TYR A 117 -5.47 -2.11 -20.39
C TYR A 117 -5.26 -0.60 -20.63
N ASN A 118 -5.77 0.21 -19.71
CA ASN A 118 -5.54 1.64 -19.78
C ASN A 118 -4.05 1.93 -19.49
N GLN A 119 -3.27 2.18 -20.53
CA GLN A 119 -1.84 2.45 -20.43
C GLN A 119 -1.51 3.62 -19.49
N GLN A 120 -2.45 4.56 -19.30
CA GLN A 120 -2.29 5.65 -18.35
C GLN A 120 -2.28 5.15 -16.90
N ILE A 121 -3.08 4.12 -16.57
CA ILE A 121 -3.08 3.51 -15.24
C ILE A 121 -1.79 2.71 -15.03
N GLU A 122 -1.33 1.96 -16.03
CA GLU A 122 -0.05 1.23 -15.96
C GLU A 122 1.13 2.19 -15.78
N GLN A 123 1.14 3.31 -16.47
CA GLN A 123 2.17 4.34 -16.29
C GLN A 123 2.11 4.98 -14.91
N GLN A 124 0.92 5.21 -14.34
CA GLN A 124 0.76 5.72 -12.99
C GLN A 124 1.17 4.69 -11.91
N VAL A 125 0.88 3.41 -12.11
CA VAL A 125 1.25 2.33 -11.15
C VAL A 125 2.75 2.03 -11.22
N ASN A 126 3.35 2.07 -12.40
CA ASN A 126 4.79 1.81 -12.60
C ASN A 126 5.67 3.05 -12.42
N SER A 127 5.08 4.24 -12.35
CA SER A 127 5.81 5.43 -11.95
C SER A 127 6.14 5.31 -10.45
N PRO A 128 7.40 5.51 -10.03
CA PRO A 128 7.70 5.59 -8.60
C PRO A 128 6.75 6.60 -8.00
N VAL A 129 6.06 6.21 -6.92
CA VAL A 129 5.05 7.05 -6.24
C VAL A 129 5.68 8.35 -5.81
N THR A 130 5.71 9.30 -6.71
CA THR A 130 5.88 10.70 -6.40
C THR A 130 4.51 11.19 -5.96
N THR A 131 4.28 11.15 -4.66
CA THR A 131 3.12 11.77 -4.03
C THR A 131 2.98 13.20 -4.55
N GLY A 132 2.01 13.37 -5.47
CA GLY A 132 1.46 14.66 -5.92
C GLY A 132 2.48 15.69 -6.39
N MET A 133 2.66 15.73 -7.70
CA MET A 133 2.64 16.92 -8.53
C MET A 133 3.27 16.60 -9.88
N SER A 134 2.61 16.96 -10.95
CA SER A 134 3.06 16.90 -12.34
C SER A 134 4.49 17.41 -12.49
N GLY A 135 5.27 16.69 -13.27
CA GLY A 135 6.72 16.82 -13.42
C GLY A 135 7.29 18.13 -13.98
N ASP A 136 6.62 19.27 -13.83
CA ASP A 136 7.10 20.57 -14.30
C ASP A 136 6.86 21.73 -13.30
N GLU A 137 6.30 21.46 -12.13
CA GLU A 137 6.16 22.50 -11.10
C GLU A 137 7.29 22.39 -10.06
N ARG A 138 8.06 23.49 -9.95
CA ARG A 138 9.06 23.67 -8.90
C ARG A 138 8.40 23.58 -7.53
N ASP A 139 9.06 22.94 -6.58
CA ASP A 139 8.56 22.87 -5.19
C ASP A 139 8.34 24.29 -4.64
N ILE A 140 7.31 24.47 -3.82
CA ILE A 140 6.95 25.77 -3.22
C ILE A 140 8.16 26.39 -2.50
N HIS A 141 9.03 25.56 -1.93
CA HIS A 141 10.24 26.01 -1.23
C HIS A 141 11.47 26.15 -2.13
N PHE A 142 11.35 25.96 -3.46
CA PHE A 142 12.48 25.98 -4.38
C PHE A 142 13.28 27.28 -4.30
N GLU A 143 12.61 28.44 -4.39
CA GLU A 143 13.28 29.75 -4.38
C GLU A 143 13.91 30.07 -3.02
N GLU A 144 13.20 29.78 -1.93
CA GLU A 144 13.70 30.00 -0.58
C GLU A 144 14.87 29.08 -0.26
N ALA A 145 14.81 27.81 -0.71
CA ALA A 145 15.89 26.86 -0.55
C ALA A 145 17.13 27.26 -1.34
N GLY A 146 16.97 27.77 -2.56
CA GLY A 146 18.07 28.30 -3.36
C GLY A 146 18.77 29.49 -2.65
N LYS A 147 18.01 30.47 -2.22
CA LYS A 147 18.55 31.64 -1.47
C LYS A 147 19.29 31.20 -0.20
N PHE A 148 18.69 30.28 0.55
CA PHE A 148 19.27 29.78 1.79
C PHE A 148 20.58 29.01 1.57
N ILE A 149 20.68 28.22 0.51
CA ILE A 149 21.89 27.47 0.15
C ILE A 149 23.01 28.44 -0.28
N ILE A 150 22.69 29.44 -1.07
CA ILE A 150 23.66 30.45 -1.50
C ILE A 150 24.18 31.26 -0.29
N GLU A 151 23.27 31.71 0.59
CA GLU A 151 23.63 32.46 1.81
C GLU A 151 24.53 31.65 2.77
N LYS A 152 24.30 30.35 2.88
CA LYS A 152 25.06 29.46 3.78
C LYS A 152 26.29 28.82 3.12
N GLU A 153 26.48 29.03 1.82
CA GLU A 153 27.55 28.41 1.02
C GLU A 153 27.66 26.89 1.21
N LYS A 154 26.51 26.24 1.53
CA LYS A 154 26.48 24.84 1.91
C LYS A 154 25.16 24.18 1.47
N ALA A 155 25.27 23.15 0.65
CA ALA A 155 24.10 22.41 0.13
C ALA A 155 24.04 20.99 0.71
N SER A 156 23.21 20.78 1.71
CA SER A 156 22.95 19.42 2.24
C SER A 156 21.46 19.17 2.46
N ILE A 157 21.04 17.93 2.16
CA ILE A 157 19.65 17.49 2.34
C ILE A 157 19.19 17.67 3.79
N GLY A 158 20.02 17.29 4.77
CA GLY A 158 19.70 17.44 6.20
C GLY A 158 19.55 18.89 6.67
N MET A 159 20.13 19.86 5.96
CA MET A 159 19.96 21.28 6.24
C MET A 159 18.59 21.76 5.75
N LEU A 160 18.16 21.35 4.56
CA LEU A 160 16.82 21.64 4.03
C LEU A 160 15.72 20.99 4.86
N GLN A 161 15.91 19.75 5.30
CA GLN A 161 14.97 19.08 6.20
C GLN A 161 14.72 19.88 7.48
N ARG A 162 15.77 20.37 8.11
CA ARG A 162 15.68 21.14 9.36
C ARG A 162 15.08 22.52 9.16
N MET A 163 15.46 23.19 8.08
CA MET A 163 15.00 24.57 7.80
C MET A 163 13.51 24.60 7.46
N PHE A 164 13.08 23.71 6.55
CA PHE A 164 11.71 23.70 6.03
C PHE A 164 10.79 22.68 6.74
N LYS A 165 11.32 21.92 7.73
CA LYS A 165 10.59 20.85 8.45
C LYS A 165 9.94 19.84 7.50
N ILE A 166 10.66 19.44 6.45
CA ILE A 166 10.21 18.52 5.40
C ILE A 166 10.90 17.15 5.50
N GLY A 167 10.28 16.12 4.95
CA GLY A 167 10.87 14.78 4.90
C GLY A 167 12.05 14.68 3.93
N PHE A 168 12.87 13.61 4.10
CA PHE A 168 14.07 13.36 3.30
C PHE A 168 13.80 13.40 1.79
N ASN A 169 12.77 12.68 1.32
CA ASN A 169 12.47 12.58 -0.11
C ASN A 169 12.10 13.93 -0.74
N ARG A 170 11.40 14.79 -0.01
CA ARG A 170 11.07 16.14 -0.49
C ARG A 170 12.30 17.04 -0.52
N ALA A 171 13.13 16.97 0.51
CA ALA A 171 14.39 17.73 0.56
C ALA A 171 15.37 17.29 -0.53
N ALA A 172 15.47 15.99 -0.82
CA ALA A 172 16.27 15.44 -1.92
C ALA A 172 15.79 15.97 -3.28
N ARG A 173 14.46 15.95 -3.54
CA ARG A 173 13.89 16.48 -4.77
C ARG A 173 14.15 17.97 -4.96
N ILE A 174 14.03 18.79 -3.92
CA ILE A 174 14.37 20.21 -3.99
C ILE A 174 15.86 20.39 -4.34
N MET A 175 16.71 19.56 -3.76
CA MET A 175 18.15 19.58 -4.06
C MET A 175 18.45 19.20 -5.51
N ASP A 176 17.72 18.26 -6.08
CA ASP A 176 17.85 17.86 -7.49
C ASP A 176 17.34 18.97 -8.42
N GLN A 177 16.20 19.58 -8.11
CA GLN A 177 15.69 20.75 -8.85
C GLN A 177 16.69 21.93 -8.83
N LEU A 178 17.38 22.15 -7.71
CA LEU A 178 18.42 23.17 -7.60
C LEU A 178 19.69 22.79 -8.40
N CYS A 179 19.98 21.52 -8.54
CA CYS A 179 21.05 21.03 -9.41
C CYS A 179 20.70 21.25 -10.89
N ASP A 180 19.49 20.90 -11.30
CA ASP A 180 19.01 21.13 -12.67
C ASP A 180 18.96 22.62 -13.04
N ALA A 181 18.70 23.48 -12.05
CA ALA A 181 18.75 24.92 -12.19
C ALA A 181 20.19 25.52 -12.14
N GLY A 182 21.21 24.70 -11.94
CA GLY A 182 22.61 25.14 -11.88
C GLY A 182 23.01 25.88 -10.62
N VAL A 183 22.21 25.83 -9.57
CA VAL A 183 22.51 26.48 -8.27
C VAL A 183 23.51 25.66 -7.46
N VAL A 184 23.40 24.32 -7.54
CA VAL A 184 24.30 23.39 -6.86
C VAL A 184 24.85 22.35 -7.83
N GLY A 185 25.99 21.79 -7.51
CA GLY A 185 26.64 20.73 -8.29
C GLY A 185 25.99 19.35 -8.10
N PRO A 186 26.40 18.35 -8.91
CA PRO A 186 25.91 17.00 -8.81
C PRO A 186 26.26 16.35 -7.46
N GLU A 187 25.63 15.22 -7.17
CA GLU A 187 25.86 14.47 -5.94
C GLU A 187 27.26 13.81 -5.95
N GLU A 188 28.04 14.07 -4.93
CA GLU A 188 29.36 13.47 -4.70
C GLU A 188 29.34 12.61 -3.42
N GLY A 189 28.49 11.59 -3.41
CA GLY A 189 28.32 10.67 -2.28
C GLY A 189 27.68 11.35 -1.06
N THR A 190 28.20 11.10 0.15
CA THR A 190 27.63 11.63 1.42
C THR A 190 28.04 13.07 1.76
N LYS A 191 28.84 13.71 0.94
CA LYS A 191 29.30 15.08 1.18
C LYS A 191 28.25 16.11 0.73
N PRO A 192 28.20 17.30 1.37
CA PRO A 192 27.39 18.41 0.86
C PRO A 192 27.75 18.74 -0.59
N ARG A 193 26.76 19.00 -1.44
CA ARG A 193 26.99 19.42 -2.83
C ARG A 193 27.67 20.81 -2.87
N LYS A 194 28.46 21.05 -3.89
CA LYS A 194 29.08 22.37 -4.08
C LYS A 194 28.05 23.39 -4.51
N VAL A 195 28.12 24.60 -4.00
CA VAL A 195 27.34 25.75 -4.48
C VAL A 195 28.07 26.33 -5.69
N LEU A 196 27.34 26.53 -6.80
CA LEU A 196 27.90 26.98 -8.08
C LEU A 196 27.63 28.46 -8.38
N MET A 197 26.74 29.09 -7.61
CA MET A 197 26.41 30.53 -7.69
C MET A 197 26.92 31.26 -6.48
#